data_c89fd2b669fd93d27f0afa4db0a0e328
#
_entry.id   c89fd2b669fd93d27f0afa4db0a0e328
#
_cell.length_a   1.000
_cell.length_b   1.000
_cell.length_c   1.000
_cell.angle_alpha   90.00
_cell.angle_beta   90.00
_cell.angle_gamma   90.00
#
_symmetry.space_group_name_H-M   'P 1'
#
loop_
_entity.id
_entity.type
_entity.pdbx_description
1 polymer ?
#
loop_
_entity_poly.entity_id
_entity_poly.type
_entity_poly.pdbx_seq_one_letter_code
_entity_poly.pdbx_strand_id
1 'polypeptide(L)'
;EFDWRNFNFNTKVRDQGDCGSCWAITVAGALEGQAYWYNRKNIELSPQELVDCSRKDHGCGGGWFESAFEYVANKPDQWLAPESKYSYLNRQQECDANARRSNTCDFSDQPDLYKLKCTGSRQLPYDNEDALKEALIIHGPVPVAIHVTPDLYMYSSGVYTDRTCVKTAL
;
A
#
# COMPACT_ATOMS: atom_id res chain seq x y z
N GLU A 1 18.44 14.76 4.56
CA GLU A 1 17.36 13.83 4.96
C GLU A 1 16.09 14.22 4.21
N PHE A 2 15.43 13.25 3.57
CA PHE A 2 14.18 13.46 2.85
C PHE A 2 13.05 12.69 3.55
N ASP A 3 11.92 13.38 3.80
CA ASP A 3 10.76 12.80 4.47
C ASP A 3 9.48 13.38 3.86
N TRP A 4 8.62 12.51 3.31
CA TRP A 4 7.35 12.91 2.71
C TRP A 4 6.39 13.58 3.70
N ARG A 5 6.50 13.30 5.00
CA ARG A 5 5.70 13.95 6.05
C ARG A 5 5.94 15.45 6.13
N ASN A 6 7.14 15.90 5.78
CA ASN A 6 7.49 17.33 5.70
C ASN A 6 6.74 18.06 4.57
N PHE A 7 6.13 17.31 3.65
CA PHE A 7 5.33 17.83 2.54
C PHE A 7 3.82 17.59 2.75
N ASN A 8 3.40 17.37 4.00
CA ASN A 8 2.01 17.09 4.40
C ASN A 8 1.44 15.78 3.83
N PHE A 9 2.25 14.88 3.31
CA PHE A 9 1.81 13.53 3.03
C PHE A 9 1.67 12.76 4.35
N ASN A 10 0.48 12.32 4.65
CA ASN A 10 0.19 11.60 5.87
C ASN A 10 -0.79 10.48 5.58
N THR A 11 -0.29 9.25 5.55
CA THR A 11 -1.14 8.06 5.59
C THR A 11 -1.44 7.68 7.02
N LYS A 12 -2.62 7.14 7.23
CA LYS A 12 -2.97 6.56 8.52
C LYS A 12 -2.08 5.36 8.83
N VAL A 13 -1.49 5.35 10.02
CA VAL A 13 -0.83 4.13 10.52
C VAL A 13 -1.91 3.09 10.81
N ARG A 14 -1.81 1.93 10.17
CA ARG A 14 -2.77 0.84 10.32
C ARG A 14 -2.15 -0.30 11.10
N ASP A 15 -2.94 -0.91 11.97
CA ASP A 15 -2.61 -2.18 12.62
C ASP A 15 -3.26 -3.31 11.83
N GLN A 16 -2.45 -4.28 11.39
CA GLN A 16 -2.95 -5.44 10.66
C GLN A 16 -3.63 -6.47 11.57
N GLY A 17 -3.38 -6.41 12.88
CA GLY A 17 -3.86 -7.37 13.86
C GLY A 17 -3.41 -8.80 13.57
N ASP A 18 -4.32 -9.76 13.74
CA ASP A 18 -4.04 -11.19 13.51
C ASP A 18 -4.13 -11.62 12.05
N CYS A 19 -4.29 -10.69 11.12
CA CYS A 19 -4.37 -10.97 9.68
C CYS A 19 -3.05 -10.66 9.00
N GLY A 20 -2.47 -11.62 8.27
CA GLY A 20 -1.25 -11.44 7.48
C GLY A 20 -1.46 -10.56 6.25
N SER A 21 -1.96 -9.33 6.44
CA SER A 21 -2.36 -8.39 5.40
C SER A 21 -1.36 -7.26 5.14
N CYS A 22 -0.13 -7.36 5.64
CA CYS A 22 0.91 -6.34 5.43
C CYS A 22 1.10 -5.98 3.95
N TRP A 23 1.04 -6.96 3.06
CA TRP A 23 1.10 -6.78 1.61
C TRP A 23 -0.01 -5.85 1.09
N ALA A 24 -1.24 -6.04 1.55
CA ALA A 24 -2.41 -5.26 1.14
C ALA A 24 -2.36 -3.84 1.70
N ILE A 25 -2.02 -3.68 2.98
CA ILE A 25 -1.86 -2.38 3.64
C ILE A 25 -0.76 -1.56 2.97
N THR A 26 0.37 -2.20 2.63
CA THR A 26 1.49 -1.54 1.96
C THR A 26 1.13 -1.06 0.56
N VAL A 27 0.40 -1.86 -0.23
CA VAL A 27 -0.05 -1.46 -1.57
C VAL A 27 -1.08 -0.34 -1.49
N ALA A 28 -2.03 -0.39 -0.56
CA ALA A 28 -2.97 0.71 -0.34
C ALA A 28 -2.21 2.02 -0.01
N GLY A 29 -1.25 1.98 0.92
CA GLY A 29 -0.43 3.13 1.28
C GLY A 29 0.42 3.68 0.11
N ALA A 30 0.94 2.82 -0.75
CA ALA A 30 1.66 3.25 -1.95
C ALA A 30 0.75 3.97 -2.95
N LEU A 31 -0.47 3.47 -3.16
CA LEU A 31 -1.47 4.13 -4.02
C LEU A 31 -1.96 5.45 -3.43
N GLU A 32 -2.13 5.54 -2.11
CA GLU A 32 -2.40 6.79 -1.39
C GLU A 32 -1.28 7.82 -1.62
N GLY A 33 -0.02 7.36 -1.59
CA GLY A 33 1.14 8.17 -1.90
C GLY A 33 1.13 8.70 -3.34
N GLN A 34 0.77 7.87 -4.31
CA GLN A 34 0.62 8.29 -5.71
C GLN A 34 -0.50 9.32 -5.88
N ALA A 35 -1.63 9.13 -5.20
CA ALA A 35 -2.72 10.08 -5.21
C ALA A 35 -2.29 11.44 -4.63
N TYR A 36 -1.56 11.42 -3.53
CA TYR A 36 -1.01 12.63 -2.93
C TYR A 36 0.01 13.32 -3.85
N TRP A 37 0.91 12.54 -4.45
CA TRP A 37 1.89 13.07 -5.39
C TRP A 37 1.22 13.86 -6.53
N TYR A 38 0.12 13.32 -7.04
CA TYR A 38 -0.56 13.88 -8.21
C TYR A 38 -1.42 15.10 -7.89
N ASN A 39 -2.21 15.08 -6.82
CA ASN A 39 -3.20 16.11 -6.52
C ASN A 39 -3.09 16.76 -5.15
N ARG A 40 -2.05 16.42 -4.37
CA ARG A 40 -1.77 16.98 -3.03
C ARG A 40 -2.90 16.77 -2.00
N LYS A 41 -3.68 15.72 -2.14
CA LYS A 41 -4.73 15.37 -1.20
C LYS A 41 -4.46 14.03 -0.56
N ASN A 42 -4.58 13.97 0.76
CA ASN A 42 -4.55 12.71 1.48
C ASN A 42 -5.89 12.00 1.32
N ILE A 43 -5.83 10.73 0.96
CA ILE A 43 -6.98 9.84 0.83
C ILE A 43 -6.71 8.56 1.61
N GLU A 44 -7.75 7.84 1.99
CA GLU A 44 -7.63 6.52 2.59
C GLU A 44 -8.25 5.48 1.64
N LEU A 45 -7.44 4.50 1.24
CA LEU A 45 -7.84 3.39 0.37
C LEU A 45 -8.00 2.09 1.17
N SER A 46 -8.84 1.20 0.70
CA SER A 46 -9.18 -0.05 1.36
C SER A 46 -8.14 -1.16 1.13
N PRO A 47 -7.36 -1.56 2.13
CA PRO A 47 -6.60 -2.80 2.06
C PRO A 47 -7.52 -4.03 2.15
N GLN A 48 -8.71 -3.91 2.76
CA GLN A 48 -9.68 -5.00 2.85
C GLN A 48 -10.12 -5.51 1.49
N GLU A 49 -10.29 -4.61 0.52
CA GLU A 49 -10.61 -5.01 -0.85
C GLU A 49 -9.56 -5.96 -1.43
N LEU A 50 -8.28 -5.69 -1.19
CA LEU A 50 -7.19 -6.57 -1.62
C LEU A 50 -7.26 -7.92 -0.89
N VAL A 51 -7.40 -7.90 0.44
CA VAL A 51 -7.48 -9.11 1.27
C VAL A 51 -8.60 -10.04 0.81
N ASP A 52 -9.75 -9.49 0.47
CA ASP A 52 -10.94 -10.28 0.13
C ASP A 52 -11.00 -10.66 -1.35
N CYS A 53 -10.48 -9.82 -2.24
CA CYS A 53 -10.78 -9.90 -3.67
C CYS A 53 -9.60 -10.25 -4.57
N SER A 54 -8.35 -10.11 -4.10
CA SER A 54 -7.17 -10.50 -4.89
C SER A 54 -7.02 -12.03 -4.89
N ARG A 55 -7.44 -12.66 -5.98
CA ARG A 55 -7.47 -14.13 -6.09
C ARG A 55 -6.09 -14.77 -6.28
N LYS A 56 -5.07 -13.99 -6.63
CA LYS A 56 -3.69 -14.47 -6.74
C LYS A 56 -2.98 -14.48 -5.39
N ASP A 57 -3.55 -13.80 -4.41
CA ASP A 57 -3.06 -13.70 -3.04
C ASP A 57 -3.89 -14.60 -2.10
N HIS A 58 -3.43 -14.76 -0.88
CA HIS A 58 -4.01 -15.67 0.10
C HIS A 58 -4.72 -14.95 1.25
N GLY A 59 -5.20 -13.73 1.02
CA GLY A 59 -5.92 -12.95 2.03
C GLY A 59 -5.09 -12.73 3.29
N CYS A 60 -5.60 -13.18 4.44
CA CYS A 60 -4.87 -13.15 5.70
C CYS A 60 -3.71 -14.16 5.80
N GLY A 61 -3.59 -15.09 4.87
CA GLY A 61 -2.46 -16.02 4.77
C GLY A 61 -1.24 -15.41 4.09
N GLY A 62 -1.31 -14.15 3.64
CA GLY A 62 -0.23 -13.45 2.97
C GLY A 62 -0.54 -13.13 1.51
N GLY A 63 0.36 -12.39 0.88
CA GLY A 63 0.26 -11.98 -0.51
C GLY A 63 1.51 -11.24 -0.95
N TRP A 64 1.49 -10.76 -2.18
CA TRP A 64 2.64 -10.11 -2.78
C TRP A 64 2.26 -8.79 -3.47
N PHE A 65 3.18 -7.86 -3.51
CA PHE A 65 2.91 -6.51 -4.03
C PHE A 65 2.52 -6.53 -5.50
N GLU A 66 3.24 -7.31 -6.32
CA GLU A 66 3.01 -7.38 -7.75
C GLU A 66 1.61 -7.91 -8.09
N SER A 67 1.17 -8.99 -7.42
CA SER A 67 -0.17 -9.56 -7.62
C SER A 67 -1.27 -8.60 -7.17
N ALA A 68 -1.03 -7.87 -6.09
CA ALA A 68 -1.96 -6.85 -5.60
C ALA A 68 -2.08 -5.67 -6.58
N PHE A 69 -0.97 -5.14 -7.08
CA PHE A 69 -1.01 -4.09 -8.11
C PHE A 69 -1.64 -4.59 -9.42
N GLU A 70 -1.36 -5.82 -9.82
CA GLU A 70 -2.00 -6.44 -10.99
C GLU A 70 -3.52 -6.54 -10.81
N TYR A 71 -3.98 -6.93 -9.61
CA TYR A 71 -5.41 -6.93 -9.29
C TYR A 71 -6.01 -5.54 -9.52
N VAL A 72 -5.41 -4.48 -8.97
CA VAL A 72 -5.91 -3.10 -9.12
C VAL A 72 -5.89 -2.67 -10.58
N ALA A 73 -4.81 -2.93 -11.32
CA ALA A 73 -4.67 -2.56 -12.72
C ALA A 73 -5.71 -3.24 -13.65
N ASN A 74 -6.14 -4.44 -13.29
CA ASN A 74 -7.11 -5.22 -14.06
C ASN A 74 -8.58 -4.91 -13.69
N LYS A 75 -8.82 -4.06 -12.68
CA LYS A 75 -10.18 -3.57 -12.38
C LYS A 75 -10.66 -2.60 -13.47
N PRO A 76 -11.98 -2.50 -13.70
CA PRO A 76 -12.54 -1.54 -14.65
C PRO A 76 -12.17 -0.08 -14.36
N ASP A 77 -12.12 0.28 -13.07
CA ASP A 77 -11.78 1.62 -12.57
C ASP A 77 -10.27 1.80 -12.34
N GLN A 78 -9.51 0.70 -12.32
CA GLN A 78 -8.07 0.68 -12.09
C GLN A 78 -7.64 1.38 -10.78
N TRP A 79 -8.49 1.30 -9.75
CA TRP A 79 -8.26 1.92 -8.46
C TRP A 79 -8.86 1.10 -7.31
N LEU A 80 -8.43 1.31 -6.07
CA LEU A 80 -9.05 0.70 -4.89
C LEU A 80 -10.24 1.51 -4.39
N ALA A 81 -11.20 0.84 -3.77
CA ALA A 81 -12.28 1.47 -3.07
C ALA A 81 -11.76 2.35 -1.91
N PRO A 82 -12.47 3.44 -1.56
CA PRO A 82 -12.18 4.17 -0.34
C PRO A 82 -12.34 3.31 0.91
N GLU A 83 -11.50 3.53 1.91
CA GLU A 83 -11.59 2.87 3.22
C GLU A 83 -12.98 3.03 3.86
N SER A 84 -13.61 4.20 3.65
CA SER A 84 -14.97 4.48 4.15
C SER A 84 -16.07 3.61 3.55
N LYS A 85 -15.82 3.01 2.39
CA LYS A 85 -16.78 2.13 1.69
C LYS A 85 -16.48 0.65 1.90
N TYR A 86 -15.21 0.31 2.10
CA TYR A 86 -14.75 -1.05 2.29
C TYR A 86 -13.74 -1.11 3.43
N SER A 87 -14.24 -0.96 4.65
CA SER A 87 -13.40 -0.79 5.84
C SER A 87 -12.61 -2.04 6.19
N TYR A 88 -11.41 -1.83 6.73
CA TYR A 88 -10.55 -2.91 7.19
C TYR A 88 -11.12 -3.62 8.43
N LEU A 89 -11.20 -4.95 8.37
CA LEU A 89 -11.85 -5.80 9.38
C LEU A 89 -10.90 -6.72 10.14
N ASN A 90 -9.59 -6.69 9.81
CA ASN A 90 -8.60 -7.59 10.42
C ASN A 90 -8.94 -9.08 10.25
N ARG A 91 -9.64 -9.42 9.19
CA ARG A 91 -9.99 -10.80 8.79
C ARG A 91 -10.33 -10.83 7.33
N GLN A 92 -10.16 -12.00 6.72
CA GLN A 92 -10.66 -12.24 5.37
C GLN A 92 -12.15 -12.58 5.40
N GLN A 93 -12.88 -12.10 4.41
CA GLN A 93 -14.28 -12.42 4.16
C GLN A 93 -14.52 -12.67 2.66
N GLU A 94 -15.76 -12.93 2.28
CA GLU A 94 -16.14 -13.01 0.88
C GLU A 94 -16.01 -11.63 0.22
N CYS A 95 -15.48 -11.61 -1.01
CA CYS A 95 -15.30 -10.39 -1.78
C CYS A 95 -16.65 -9.71 -2.06
N ASP A 96 -16.86 -8.53 -1.50
CA ASP A 96 -18.06 -7.72 -1.78
C ASP A 96 -17.94 -6.99 -3.11
N ALA A 97 -18.59 -7.56 -4.15
CA ALA A 97 -18.58 -7.01 -5.48
C ALA A 97 -19.24 -5.62 -5.58
N ASN A 98 -20.12 -5.26 -4.65
CA ASN A 98 -20.78 -3.96 -4.64
C ASN A 98 -19.90 -2.90 -3.98
N ALA A 99 -19.30 -3.22 -2.83
CA ALA A 99 -18.38 -2.31 -2.14
C ALA A 99 -17.13 -1.98 -2.98
N ARG A 100 -16.62 -2.96 -3.77
CA ARG A 100 -15.47 -2.75 -4.66
C ARG A 100 -15.79 -2.04 -5.98
N ARG A 101 -17.06 -1.93 -6.37
CA ARG A 101 -17.46 -1.15 -7.54
C ARG A 101 -17.34 0.33 -7.22
N SER A 102 -16.26 0.91 -7.64
CA SER A 102 -15.99 2.33 -7.47
C SER A 102 -16.81 3.23 -8.39
N ASN A 103 -17.79 2.66 -9.15
CA ASN A 103 -18.80 3.48 -9.86
C ASN A 103 -19.59 4.38 -8.89
N THR A 104 -19.41 4.17 -7.60
CA THR A 104 -19.83 5.03 -6.50
C THR A 104 -18.64 5.48 -5.66
N CYS A 105 -17.44 5.59 -6.23
CA CYS A 105 -16.38 6.35 -5.58
C CYS A 105 -16.90 7.76 -5.39
N ASP A 106 -17.51 7.96 -4.25
CA ASP A 106 -17.95 9.26 -3.80
C ASP A 106 -16.73 10.09 -3.40
N PHE A 107 -15.83 10.22 -4.36
CA PHE A 107 -14.85 11.29 -4.41
C PHE A 107 -15.48 12.51 -5.07
N SER A 108 -16.84 12.68 -4.90
CA SER A 108 -17.56 13.83 -5.40
C SER A 108 -16.88 15.16 -5.03
N ASP A 109 -16.23 15.17 -3.86
CA ASP A 109 -15.43 16.30 -3.40
C ASP A 109 -14.03 16.36 -4.01
N GLN A 110 -13.62 15.35 -4.81
CA GLN A 110 -12.27 15.22 -5.37
C GLN A 110 -12.29 14.72 -6.82
N PRO A 111 -12.87 15.48 -7.75
CA PRO A 111 -13.08 15.04 -9.13
C PRO A 111 -11.79 14.68 -9.88
N ASP A 112 -10.64 15.18 -9.46
CA ASP A 112 -9.36 14.87 -10.08
C ASP A 112 -8.84 13.46 -9.75
N LEU A 113 -9.35 12.81 -8.69
CA LEU A 113 -9.00 11.42 -8.38
C LEU A 113 -9.54 10.42 -9.41
N TYR A 114 -10.66 10.74 -10.08
CA TYR A 114 -11.19 9.91 -11.17
C TYR A 114 -10.24 9.76 -12.37
N LYS A 115 -9.23 10.63 -12.46
CA LYS A 115 -8.23 10.59 -13.53
C LYS A 115 -7.06 9.68 -13.19
N LEU A 116 -6.89 9.30 -11.92
CA LEU A 116 -5.83 8.40 -11.51
C LEU A 116 -6.19 6.97 -11.85
N LYS A 117 -5.23 6.27 -12.43
CA LYS A 117 -5.35 4.87 -12.80
C LYS A 117 -4.08 4.15 -12.44
N CYS A 118 -4.21 3.06 -11.70
CA CYS A 118 -3.11 2.13 -11.50
C CYS A 118 -2.99 1.26 -12.76
N THR A 119 -1.89 1.38 -13.49
CA THR A 119 -1.61 0.59 -14.69
C THR A 119 -0.70 -0.60 -14.42
N GLY A 120 -0.31 -0.82 -13.17
CA GLY A 120 0.58 -1.88 -12.71
C GLY A 120 1.68 -1.35 -11.80
N SER A 121 2.70 -2.16 -11.61
CA SER A 121 3.87 -1.83 -10.81
C SER A 121 5.16 -2.04 -11.60
N ARG A 122 6.22 -1.42 -11.16
CA ARG A 122 7.57 -1.64 -11.67
C ARG A 122 8.50 -2.00 -10.53
N GLN A 123 9.13 -3.16 -10.64
CA GLN A 123 10.16 -3.57 -9.70
C GLN A 123 11.43 -2.74 -9.91
N LEU A 124 12.00 -2.27 -8.81
CA LEU A 124 13.30 -1.60 -8.83
C LEU A 124 14.44 -2.64 -8.97
N PRO A 125 15.61 -2.23 -9.48
CA PRO A 125 16.77 -3.12 -9.53
C PRO A 125 17.10 -3.68 -8.15
N TYR A 126 17.36 -4.98 -8.09
CA TYR A 126 17.72 -5.68 -6.86
C TYR A 126 19.03 -5.12 -6.27
N ASP A 127 19.10 -5.03 -4.93
CA ASP A 127 20.27 -4.58 -4.16
C ASP A 127 20.80 -3.19 -4.59
N ASN A 128 19.90 -2.29 -5.01
CA ASN A 128 20.24 -0.95 -5.47
C ASN A 128 19.52 0.13 -4.65
N GLU A 129 20.17 0.54 -3.54
CA GLU A 129 19.62 1.57 -2.64
C GLU A 129 19.51 2.94 -3.29
N ASP A 130 20.36 3.26 -4.26
CA ASP A 130 20.30 4.56 -4.94
C ASP A 130 19.08 4.63 -5.85
N ALA A 131 18.74 3.55 -6.55
CA ALA A 131 17.48 3.46 -7.30
C ALA A 131 16.25 3.55 -6.38
N LEU A 132 16.32 2.97 -5.16
CA LEU A 132 15.25 3.10 -4.17
C LEU A 132 15.11 4.55 -3.67
N LYS A 133 16.22 5.23 -3.36
CA LYS A 133 16.23 6.64 -2.95
C LYS A 133 15.67 7.55 -4.05
N GLU A 134 16.09 7.32 -5.29
CA GLU A 134 15.59 8.07 -6.44
C GLU A 134 14.09 7.88 -6.64
N ALA A 135 13.62 6.63 -6.62
CA ALA A 135 12.20 6.31 -6.74
C ALA A 135 11.37 6.94 -5.62
N LEU A 136 11.87 6.88 -4.38
CA LEU A 136 11.21 7.48 -3.23
C LEU A 136 11.03 9.00 -3.37
N ILE A 137 12.03 9.68 -3.92
CA ILE A 137 12.01 11.14 -4.09
C ILE A 137 11.12 11.54 -5.27
N ILE A 138 11.23 10.82 -6.40
CA ILE A 138 10.58 11.20 -7.66
C ILE A 138 9.13 10.71 -7.72
N HIS A 139 8.85 9.52 -7.19
CA HIS A 139 7.56 8.86 -7.38
C HIS A 139 6.73 8.73 -6.09
N GLY A 140 7.27 9.09 -4.92
CA GLY A 140 6.57 8.94 -3.65
C GLY A 140 6.89 7.65 -2.90
N PRO A 141 6.08 7.27 -1.91
CA PRO A 141 6.30 6.07 -1.11
C PRO A 141 6.40 4.80 -1.95
N VAL A 142 7.38 3.97 -1.63
CA VAL A 142 7.70 2.72 -2.33
C VAL A 142 7.44 1.54 -1.41
N PRO A 143 6.67 0.52 -1.84
CA PRO A 143 6.51 -0.73 -1.11
C PRO A 143 7.83 -1.46 -0.94
N VAL A 144 8.13 -1.86 0.28
CA VAL A 144 9.32 -2.66 0.60
C VAL A 144 8.97 -3.78 1.56
N ALA A 145 9.65 -4.91 1.43
CA ALA A 145 9.63 -5.98 2.42
C ALA A 145 10.93 -5.92 3.24
N ILE A 146 10.82 -6.09 4.55
CA ILE A 146 11.97 -6.10 5.45
C ILE A 146 11.97 -7.38 6.30
N HIS A 147 13.16 -7.83 6.66
CA HIS A 147 13.30 -8.86 7.68
C HIS A 147 13.02 -8.24 9.06
N VAL A 148 12.10 -8.85 9.79
CA VAL A 148 11.72 -8.39 11.14
C VAL A 148 12.50 -9.19 12.18
N THR A 149 13.38 -8.53 12.91
CA THR A 149 14.11 -9.12 14.04
C THR A 149 13.44 -8.79 15.37
N PRO A 150 13.69 -9.54 16.45
CA PRO A 150 13.09 -9.25 17.76
C PRO A 150 13.31 -7.81 18.24
N ASP A 151 14.45 -7.22 17.92
CA ASP A 151 14.79 -5.85 18.33
C ASP A 151 13.91 -4.79 17.65
N LEU A 152 13.36 -5.10 16.46
CA LEU A 152 12.46 -4.18 15.76
C LEU A 152 11.15 -3.97 16.55
N TYR A 153 10.70 -4.95 17.31
CA TYR A 153 9.49 -4.79 18.16
C TYR A 153 9.69 -3.76 19.29
N MET A 154 10.94 -3.47 19.64
CA MET A 154 11.29 -2.49 20.67
C MET A 154 11.64 -1.11 20.09
N TYR A 155 11.61 -0.97 18.75
CA TYR A 155 11.92 0.29 18.09
C TYR A 155 10.88 1.37 18.44
N SER A 156 11.35 2.56 18.78
CA SER A 156 10.49 3.70 19.13
C SER A 156 10.68 4.91 18.20
N SER A 157 11.90 5.21 17.81
CA SER A 157 12.17 6.40 16.95
C SER A 157 13.60 6.43 16.40
N GLY A 158 13.82 7.26 15.37
CA GLY A 158 15.14 7.50 14.78
C GLY A 158 15.48 6.54 13.64
N VAL A 159 16.75 6.32 13.39
CA VAL A 159 17.25 5.36 12.39
C VAL A 159 17.46 4.01 13.04
N TYR A 160 16.68 3.01 12.62
CA TYR A 160 16.86 1.63 13.08
C TYR A 160 18.10 1.02 12.43
N THR A 161 18.96 0.42 13.24
CA THR A 161 20.15 -0.30 12.80
C THR A 161 20.16 -1.68 13.45
N ASP A 162 20.12 -2.72 12.62
CA ASP A 162 20.21 -4.10 13.07
C ASP A 162 21.53 -4.72 12.62
N ARG A 163 22.32 -5.19 13.61
CA ARG A 163 23.60 -5.86 13.36
C ARG A 163 23.46 -7.33 13.02
N THR A 164 22.26 -7.89 13.21
CA THR A 164 21.95 -9.31 12.98
C THR A 164 21.21 -9.53 11.66
N CYS A 165 20.84 -8.45 10.96
CA CYS A 165 20.18 -8.52 9.67
C CYS A 165 21.07 -9.21 8.63
N VAL A 166 20.58 -10.29 8.06
CA VAL A 166 21.27 -11.05 7.02
C VAL A 166 20.59 -10.83 5.67
N LYS A 167 21.37 -10.50 4.64
CA LYS A 167 20.88 -10.23 3.27
C LYS A 167 20.16 -11.41 2.58
N THR A 168 20.28 -12.62 3.13
CA THR A 168 19.78 -13.87 2.52
C THR A 168 18.48 -14.38 3.12
N ALA A 169 17.81 -13.60 3.96
CA ALA A 169 16.61 -14.04 4.70
C ALA A 169 15.27 -13.71 4.00
N LEU A 170 15.29 -13.40 2.69
CA LEU A 170 14.08 -13.18 1.86
C LEU A 170 13.94 -14.30 0.84
#